data_7838a05cf19ffc6724db5c3a66f241bd
#
_entry.id   7838a05cf19ffc6724db5c3a66f241bd
#
_cell.length_a   1.000
_cell.length_b   1.000
_cell.length_c   1.000
_cell.angle_alpha   90.00
_cell.angle_beta   90.00
_cell.angle_gamma   90.00
#
_symmetry.space_group_name_H-M   'P 1'
#
loop_
_entity.id
_entity.type
_entity.pdbx_description
1 polymer ?
#
loop_
_entity_poly.entity_id
_entity_poly.type
_entity_poly.pdbx_seq_one_letter_code
_entity_poly.pdbx_strand_id
1 'polypeptide(L)'
;MKRVAIIGNPNSGKSTIFNNLTGLNQKVRNWSGVTVEKYEGEFTYKDEKFHIVDLPGTYGLYSLSTDEKVARRFLIEEKPDAVIVVVDSTNIEKHLFLSIETLEMGHNAVLCLNMTDLANEKGLIIDEKTLSKILKIPFIKTIGNKNIGTEDLKEAIYQVVKNKEEKF
;
A
#
# COMPACT_ATOMS: atom_id res chain seq x y z
N MET A 1 13.33 -6.57 -12.04
CA MET A 1 12.19 -6.78 -11.11
C MET A 1 11.91 -5.48 -10.37
N LYS A 2 10.67 -5.03 -10.39
CA LYS A 2 10.24 -3.77 -9.77
C LYS A 2 9.99 -3.97 -8.28
N ARG A 3 10.37 -3.00 -7.46
CA ARG A 3 10.15 -3.07 -6.00
C ARG A 3 8.94 -2.26 -5.58
N VAL A 4 8.07 -2.87 -4.80
CA VAL A 4 6.84 -2.28 -4.28
C VAL A 4 6.83 -2.44 -2.76
N ALA A 5 6.47 -1.40 -2.05
CA ALA A 5 6.18 -1.49 -0.62
C ALA A 5 4.67 -1.45 -0.40
N ILE A 6 4.19 -2.15 0.62
CA ILE A 6 2.82 -2.01 1.10
C ILE A 6 2.85 -1.53 2.54
N ILE A 7 2.09 -0.49 2.83
CA ILE A 7 2.00 0.17 4.13
C ILE A 7 0.53 0.44 4.46
N GLY A 8 0.21 0.54 5.71
CA GLY A 8 -1.15 0.85 6.17
C GLY A 8 -1.24 0.88 7.68
N ASN A 9 -2.31 1.48 8.18
CA ASN A 9 -2.58 1.47 9.62
C ASN A 9 -2.87 0.04 10.09
N PRO A 10 -2.60 -0.29 11.35
CA PRO A 10 -3.03 -1.56 11.92
C PRO A 10 -4.54 -1.78 11.68
N ASN A 11 -4.91 -3.02 11.35
CA ASN A 11 -6.29 -3.43 11.06
C ASN A 11 -6.92 -2.80 9.80
N SER A 12 -6.14 -2.26 8.88
CA SER A 12 -6.62 -1.78 7.57
C SER A 12 -6.92 -2.90 6.55
N GLY A 13 -6.55 -4.14 6.87
CA GLY A 13 -6.61 -5.27 5.95
C GLY A 13 -5.37 -5.41 5.08
N LYS A 14 -4.28 -4.77 5.46
CA LYS A 14 -3.01 -4.76 4.73
C LYS A 14 -2.47 -6.18 4.44
N SER A 15 -2.47 -7.08 5.44
CA SER A 15 -2.02 -8.46 5.27
C SER A 15 -2.87 -9.25 4.27
N THR A 16 -4.18 -9.05 4.28
CA THR A 16 -5.09 -9.68 3.31
C THR A 16 -4.81 -9.19 1.89
N ILE A 17 -4.62 -7.90 1.70
CA ILE A 17 -4.25 -7.32 0.39
C ILE A 17 -2.89 -7.87 -0.07
N PHE A 18 -1.90 -7.92 0.81
CA PHE A 18 -0.60 -8.51 0.52
C PHE A 18 -0.72 -9.97 0.07
N ASN A 19 -1.51 -10.78 0.79
CA ASN A 19 -1.77 -12.19 0.44
C ASN A 19 -2.46 -12.33 -0.92
N ASN A 20 -3.43 -11.47 -1.21
CA ASN A 20 -4.14 -11.48 -2.49
C ASN A 20 -3.20 -11.15 -3.67
N LEU A 21 -2.27 -10.24 -3.47
CA LEU A 21 -1.28 -9.90 -4.49
C LEU A 21 -0.26 -11.02 -4.73
N THR A 22 0.24 -11.64 -3.68
CA THR A 22 1.33 -12.62 -3.74
C THR A 22 0.88 -14.06 -3.92
N GLY A 23 -0.42 -14.35 -3.80
CA GLY A 23 -0.93 -15.72 -3.83
C GLY A 23 -0.37 -16.63 -2.73
N LEU A 24 -0.06 -16.06 -1.55
CA LEU A 24 0.51 -16.74 -0.39
C LEU A 24 1.98 -17.22 -0.57
N ASN A 25 2.62 -16.89 -1.68
CA ASN A 25 4.05 -17.15 -1.88
C ASN A 25 4.89 -16.09 -1.16
N GLN A 26 5.15 -16.33 0.12
CA GLN A 26 5.81 -15.37 0.99
C GLN A 26 7.08 -15.95 1.60
N LYS A 27 8.05 -15.06 1.82
CA LYS A 27 9.22 -15.31 2.66
C LYS A 27 9.12 -14.47 3.91
N VAL A 28 9.43 -15.08 5.05
CA VAL A 28 9.40 -14.40 6.35
C VAL A 28 10.83 -14.32 6.89
N ARG A 29 11.23 -13.14 7.28
CA ARG A 29 12.53 -12.85 7.93
C ARG A 29 12.31 -11.84 9.04
N ASN A 30 13.33 -11.52 9.80
CA ASN A 30 13.29 -10.37 10.70
C ASN A 30 13.90 -9.14 10.02
N TRP A 31 13.35 -7.96 10.33
CA TRP A 31 14.02 -6.71 10.00
C TRP A 31 15.37 -6.63 10.71
N SER A 32 16.36 -6.07 10.03
CA SER A 32 17.72 -5.96 10.56
C SER A 32 17.74 -5.19 11.89
N GLY A 33 18.33 -5.82 12.91
CA GLY A 33 18.55 -5.23 14.22
C GLY A 33 17.32 -5.15 15.16
N VAL A 34 16.18 -5.74 14.75
CA VAL A 34 14.95 -5.76 15.55
C VAL A 34 14.25 -7.11 15.47
N THR A 35 13.31 -7.38 16.40
CA THR A 35 12.53 -8.63 16.45
C THR A 35 11.23 -8.55 15.66
N VAL A 36 11.08 -7.58 14.76
CA VAL A 36 9.91 -7.38 13.92
C VAL A 36 10.01 -8.25 12.67
N GLU A 37 8.95 -8.98 12.33
CA GLU A 37 8.89 -9.83 11.16
C GLU A 37 8.79 -9.02 9.87
N LYS A 38 9.51 -9.45 8.84
CA LYS A 38 9.50 -8.90 7.49
C LYS A 38 8.91 -9.93 6.55
N TYR A 39 7.79 -9.58 5.92
CA TYR A 39 7.15 -10.41 4.90
C TYR A 39 7.48 -9.87 3.52
N GLU A 40 7.93 -10.74 2.65
CA GLU A 40 8.28 -10.43 1.26
C GLU A 40 7.59 -11.43 0.33
N GLY A 41 7.22 -10.99 -0.85
CA GLY A 41 6.59 -11.85 -1.86
C GLY A 41 6.78 -11.30 -3.26
N GLU A 42 6.24 -12.01 -4.22
CA GLU A 42 6.30 -11.63 -5.62
C GLU A 42 4.94 -11.81 -6.28
N PHE A 43 4.67 -10.99 -7.27
CA PHE A 43 3.57 -11.19 -8.21
C PHE A 43 3.98 -10.75 -9.61
N THR A 44 3.28 -11.26 -10.61
CA THR A 44 3.49 -10.90 -12.01
C THR A 44 2.22 -10.27 -12.57
N TYR A 45 2.38 -9.19 -13.33
CA TYR A 45 1.29 -8.54 -14.05
C TYR A 45 1.79 -8.02 -15.40
N LYS A 46 1.11 -8.38 -16.50
CA LYS A 46 1.51 -8.01 -17.88
C LYS A 46 3.00 -8.27 -18.17
N ASP A 47 3.47 -9.48 -17.84
CA ASP A 47 4.86 -9.93 -18.01
C ASP A 47 5.92 -9.16 -17.19
N GLU A 48 5.51 -8.22 -16.35
CA GLU A 48 6.39 -7.53 -15.39
C GLU A 48 6.36 -8.24 -14.03
N LYS A 49 7.54 -8.48 -13.47
CA LYS A 49 7.68 -9.05 -12.12
C LYS A 49 7.83 -7.95 -11.08
N PHE A 50 7.05 -8.07 -10.02
CA PHE A 50 7.07 -7.18 -8.87
C PHE A 50 7.50 -7.94 -7.62
N HIS A 51 8.47 -7.40 -6.90
CA HIS A 51 8.84 -7.81 -5.56
C HIS A 51 8.16 -6.86 -4.57
N ILE A 52 7.36 -7.40 -3.67
CA ILE A 52 6.60 -6.63 -2.70
C ILE A 52 7.08 -6.90 -1.28
N VAL A 53 7.26 -5.85 -0.51
CA VAL A 53 7.65 -5.91 0.90
C VAL A 53 6.53 -5.34 1.76
N ASP A 54 6.10 -6.14 2.74
CA ASP A 54 5.11 -5.72 3.73
C ASP A 54 5.81 -4.95 4.85
N LEU A 55 5.53 -3.64 4.93
CA LEU A 55 6.04 -2.81 6.01
C LEU A 55 5.20 -2.97 7.28
N PRO A 56 5.79 -2.81 8.48
CA PRO A 56 5.02 -2.86 9.72
C PRO A 56 3.83 -1.89 9.71
N GLY A 57 2.70 -2.30 10.28
CA GLY A 57 1.53 -1.45 10.39
C GLY A 57 1.81 -0.22 11.23
N THR A 58 1.52 0.96 10.71
CA THR A 58 1.82 2.24 11.35
C THR A 58 0.68 3.24 11.19
N TYR A 59 0.57 4.20 12.11
CA TYR A 59 -0.37 5.33 12.00
C TYR A 59 0.25 6.55 11.31
N GLY A 60 1.56 6.61 11.24
CA GLY A 60 2.32 7.68 10.63
C GLY A 60 3.78 7.28 10.43
N LEU A 61 4.61 8.17 9.92
CA LEU A 61 6.01 7.90 9.58
C LEU A 61 7.02 8.69 10.42
N TYR A 62 6.56 9.55 11.30
CA TYR A 62 7.42 10.48 12.05
C TYR A 62 7.41 10.28 13.56
N SER A 63 6.79 9.21 14.06
CA SER A 63 6.84 8.89 15.48
C SER A 63 8.12 8.10 15.86
N LEU A 64 8.28 7.88 17.16
CA LEU A 64 9.46 7.19 17.71
C LEU A 64 9.25 5.68 17.88
N SER A 65 8.11 5.11 17.48
CA SER A 65 7.89 3.67 17.58
C SER A 65 8.85 2.89 16.68
N THR A 66 9.19 1.67 17.09
CA THR A 66 10.07 0.79 16.29
C THR A 66 9.49 0.52 14.91
N ASP A 67 8.19 0.24 14.82
CA ASP A 67 7.50 -0.07 13.58
C ASP A 67 7.53 1.11 12.60
N GLU A 68 7.30 2.33 13.07
CA GLU A 68 7.36 3.53 12.24
C GLU A 68 8.78 3.84 11.78
N LYS A 69 9.78 3.64 12.65
CA LYS A 69 11.20 3.78 12.28
C LYS A 69 11.59 2.80 11.19
N VAL A 70 11.18 1.53 11.30
CA VAL A 70 11.45 0.48 10.30
C VAL A 70 10.81 0.85 8.97
N ALA A 71 9.53 1.22 8.97
CA ALA A 71 8.81 1.61 7.75
C ALA A 71 9.45 2.83 7.07
N ARG A 72 9.71 3.89 7.83
CA ARG A 72 10.35 5.12 7.32
C ARG A 72 11.74 4.85 6.76
N ARG A 73 12.56 4.10 7.48
CA ARG A 73 13.92 3.74 7.05
C ARG A 73 13.90 3.00 5.72
N PHE A 74 13.01 2.01 5.59
CA PHE A 74 12.86 1.28 4.33
C PHE A 74 12.51 2.21 3.16
N LEU A 75 11.53 3.09 3.35
CA LEU A 75 11.11 4.01 2.31
C LEU A 75 12.24 4.96 1.87
N ILE A 76 13.07 5.43 2.81
CA ILE A 76 14.20 6.33 2.55
C ILE A 76 15.35 5.59 1.86
N GLU A 77 15.75 4.43 2.37
CA GLU A 77 16.94 3.71 1.91
C GLU A 77 16.68 2.90 0.63
N GLU A 78 15.57 2.16 0.57
CA GLU A 78 15.26 1.25 -0.53
C GLU A 78 14.55 1.92 -1.72
N LYS A 79 13.93 3.07 -1.51
CA LYS A 79 13.26 3.89 -2.54
C LYS A 79 12.43 3.04 -3.51
N PRO A 80 11.38 2.37 -3.05
CA PRO A 80 10.58 1.49 -3.90
C PRO A 80 10.03 2.22 -5.13
N ASP A 81 9.76 1.49 -6.19
CA ASP A 81 9.20 2.04 -7.43
C ASP A 81 7.76 2.51 -7.27
N ALA A 82 7.03 1.87 -6.36
CA ALA A 82 5.69 2.28 -5.94
C ALA A 82 5.43 1.90 -4.48
N VAL A 83 4.54 2.63 -3.84
CA VAL A 83 4.04 2.34 -2.48
C VAL A 83 2.53 2.18 -2.53
N ILE A 84 2.04 1.05 -2.04
CA ILE A 84 0.61 0.82 -1.84
C ILE A 84 0.28 1.26 -0.42
N VAL A 85 -0.63 2.20 -0.27
CA VAL A 85 -1.15 2.61 1.05
C VAL A 85 -2.54 2.02 1.22
N VAL A 86 -2.68 1.08 2.15
CA VAL A 86 -3.95 0.43 2.45
C VAL A 86 -4.70 1.23 3.50
N VAL A 87 -5.91 1.63 3.15
CA VAL A 87 -6.78 2.49 3.96
C VAL A 87 -8.06 1.73 4.29
N ASP A 88 -8.45 1.72 5.56
CA ASP A 88 -9.78 1.30 5.97
C ASP A 88 -10.78 2.38 5.59
N SER A 89 -11.65 2.08 4.63
CA SER A 89 -12.64 3.02 4.10
C SER A 89 -13.67 3.47 5.14
N THR A 90 -13.84 2.74 6.24
CA THR A 90 -14.73 3.13 7.36
C THR A 90 -14.12 4.22 8.25
N ASN A 91 -12.80 4.44 8.15
CA ASN A 91 -12.03 5.42 8.91
C ASN A 91 -11.11 6.26 8.01
N ILE A 92 -11.59 6.64 6.86
CA ILE A 92 -10.78 7.26 5.81
C ILE A 92 -10.05 8.52 6.27
N GLU A 93 -10.68 9.40 7.03
CA GLU A 93 -10.09 10.64 7.52
C GLU A 93 -8.81 10.38 8.33
N LYS A 94 -8.86 9.42 9.24
CA LYS A 94 -7.71 9.04 10.06
C LYS A 94 -6.61 8.36 9.24
N HIS A 95 -7.01 7.49 8.30
CA HIS A 95 -6.06 6.70 7.52
C HIS A 95 -5.40 7.47 6.37
N LEU A 96 -6.02 8.54 5.86
CA LEU A 96 -5.42 9.40 4.84
C LEU A 96 -4.16 10.13 5.31
N PHE A 97 -3.98 10.33 6.60
CA PHE A 97 -2.80 10.99 7.15
C PHE A 97 -1.50 10.28 6.74
N LEU A 98 -1.44 8.96 6.89
CA LEU A 98 -0.30 8.15 6.45
C LEU A 98 -0.06 8.27 4.93
N SER A 99 -1.13 8.34 4.15
CA SER A 99 -1.04 8.52 2.70
C SER A 99 -0.39 9.85 2.33
N ILE A 100 -0.79 10.92 3.01
CA ILE A 100 -0.22 12.26 2.79
C ILE A 100 1.26 12.28 3.17
N GLU A 101 1.64 11.72 4.30
CA GLU A 101 3.05 11.62 4.71
C GLU A 101 3.88 10.83 3.69
N THR A 102 3.35 9.74 3.15
CA THR A 102 4.02 8.94 2.11
C THR A 102 4.26 9.76 0.84
N LEU A 103 3.28 10.56 0.43
CA LEU A 103 3.39 11.45 -0.72
C LEU A 103 4.39 12.59 -0.47
N GLU A 104 4.40 13.17 0.72
CA GLU A 104 5.35 14.22 1.11
C GLU A 104 6.79 13.73 1.10
N MET A 105 7.03 12.45 1.33
CA MET A 105 8.34 11.81 1.16
C MET A 105 8.75 11.64 -0.32
N GLY A 106 7.89 11.96 -1.28
CA GLY A 106 8.18 11.90 -2.71
C GLY A 106 7.97 10.53 -3.35
N HIS A 107 7.27 9.62 -2.70
CA HIS A 107 6.99 8.30 -3.26
C HIS A 107 5.82 8.31 -4.25
N ASN A 108 5.92 7.49 -5.30
CA ASN A 108 4.79 7.18 -6.16
C ASN A 108 3.85 6.22 -5.43
N ALA A 109 2.64 6.67 -5.15
CA ALA A 109 1.69 5.91 -4.35
C ALA A 109 0.47 5.46 -5.14
N VAL A 110 -0.09 4.33 -4.72
CA VAL A 110 -1.43 3.86 -5.07
C VAL A 110 -2.19 3.72 -3.77
N LEU A 111 -3.35 4.35 -3.68
CA LEU A 111 -4.20 4.21 -2.51
C LEU A 111 -5.18 3.06 -2.69
N CYS A 112 -5.11 2.09 -1.79
CA CYS A 112 -6.02 0.96 -1.74
C CYS A 112 -7.11 1.25 -0.70
N LEU A 113 -8.31 1.63 -1.17
CA LEU A 113 -9.48 1.82 -0.32
C LEU A 113 -10.12 0.47 -0.02
N ASN A 114 -9.70 -0.14 1.09
CA ASN A 114 -10.19 -1.45 1.49
C ASN A 114 -11.48 -1.36 2.33
N MET A 115 -12.17 -2.48 2.50
CA MET A 115 -13.41 -2.59 3.29
C MET A 115 -14.53 -1.68 2.76
N THR A 116 -14.63 -1.53 1.44
CA THR A 116 -15.65 -0.65 0.83
C THR A 116 -17.07 -1.13 1.03
N ASP A 117 -17.28 -2.44 1.20
CA ASP A 117 -18.56 -3.03 1.60
C ASP A 117 -19.00 -2.55 2.98
N LEU A 118 -18.11 -2.55 3.97
CA LEU A 118 -18.40 -2.05 5.31
C LEU A 118 -18.67 -0.53 5.33
N ALA A 119 -17.95 0.23 4.53
CA ALA A 119 -18.19 1.66 4.37
C ALA A 119 -19.59 1.93 3.79
N ASN A 120 -19.98 1.18 2.76
CA ASN A 120 -21.31 1.27 2.17
C ASN A 120 -22.42 0.92 3.18
N GLU A 121 -22.24 -0.14 3.97
CA GLU A 121 -23.19 -0.52 5.04
C GLU A 121 -23.36 0.59 6.09
N LYS A 122 -22.32 1.35 6.36
CA LYS A 122 -22.35 2.52 7.27
C LYS A 122 -22.88 3.79 6.61
N GLY A 123 -23.28 3.75 5.33
CA GLY A 123 -23.75 4.91 4.58
C GLY A 123 -22.65 5.91 4.22
N LEU A 124 -21.39 5.51 4.26
CA LEU A 124 -20.27 6.35 3.87
C LEU A 124 -20.13 6.36 2.35
N ILE A 125 -20.16 7.54 1.76
CA ILE A 125 -19.94 7.75 0.33
C ILE A 125 -18.54 8.33 0.15
N ILE A 126 -17.67 7.57 -0.54
CA ILE A 126 -16.31 8.01 -0.85
C ILE A 126 -16.22 8.29 -2.35
N ASP A 127 -15.94 9.54 -2.69
CA ASP A 127 -15.70 9.96 -4.06
C ASP A 127 -14.21 9.77 -4.43
N GLU A 128 -13.85 8.55 -4.80
CA GLU A 128 -12.50 8.19 -5.15
C GLU A 128 -11.97 8.95 -6.38
N LYS A 129 -12.83 9.32 -7.29
CA LYS A 129 -12.44 10.06 -8.49
C LYS A 129 -12.00 11.48 -8.16
N THR A 130 -12.73 12.15 -7.28
CA THR A 130 -12.36 13.49 -6.82
C THR A 130 -11.10 13.45 -5.98
N LEU A 131 -10.99 12.51 -5.06
CA LEU A 131 -9.76 12.32 -4.24
C LEU A 131 -8.54 12.03 -5.11
N SER A 132 -8.68 11.17 -6.11
CA SER A 132 -7.62 10.86 -7.06
C SER A 132 -7.15 12.10 -7.85
N LYS A 133 -8.06 12.95 -8.26
CA LYS A 133 -7.73 14.21 -8.95
C LYS A 133 -6.98 15.19 -8.04
N ILE A 134 -7.40 15.31 -6.79
CA ILE A 134 -6.80 16.24 -5.82
C ILE A 134 -5.38 15.79 -5.45
N LEU A 135 -5.21 14.52 -5.09
CA LEU A 135 -3.93 13.96 -4.66
C LEU A 135 -3.04 13.50 -5.82
N LYS A 136 -3.58 13.44 -7.05
CA LYS A 136 -2.88 13.02 -8.28
C LYS A 136 -2.28 11.62 -8.18
N ILE A 137 -2.98 10.73 -7.51
CA ILE A 137 -2.64 9.31 -7.38
C ILE A 137 -3.89 8.46 -7.63
N PRO A 138 -3.75 7.21 -8.11
CA PRO A 138 -4.89 6.32 -8.25
C PRO A 138 -5.44 5.89 -6.90
N PHE A 139 -6.76 5.86 -6.80
CA PHE A 139 -7.53 5.33 -5.69
C PHE A 139 -8.30 4.11 -6.16
N ILE A 140 -8.01 2.95 -5.59
CA ILE A 140 -8.61 1.66 -5.99
C ILE A 140 -9.45 1.12 -4.85
N LYS A 141 -10.73 0.88 -5.10
CA LYS A 141 -11.65 0.25 -4.14
C LYS A 141 -11.42 -1.26 -4.10
N THR A 142 -11.31 -1.80 -2.88
CA THR A 142 -11.13 -3.23 -2.67
C THR A 142 -12.03 -3.76 -1.56
N ILE A 143 -12.30 -5.07 -1.62
CA ILE A 143 -12.85 -5.87 -0.53
C ILE A 143 -11.91 -7.05 -0.37
N GLY A 144 -10.87 -6.88 0.45
CA GLY A 144 -9.74 -7.79 0.53
C GLY A 144 -10.14 -9.23 0.91
N ASN A 145 -11.03 -9.41 1.88
CA ASN A 145 -11.49 -10.73 2.31
C ASN A 145 -12.34 -11.47 1.26
N LYS A 146 -12.77 -10.80 0.21
CA LYS A 146 -13.48 -11.40 -0.94
C LYS A 146 -12.62 -11.41 -2.20
N ASN A 147 -11.38 -10.97 -2.11
CA ASN A 147 -10.45 -10.80 -3.25
C ASN A 147 -11.05 -9.97 -4.40
N ILE A 148 -11.79 -8.92 -4.06
CA ILE A 148 -12.38 -7.99 -5.02
C ILE A 148 -11.49 -6.75 -5.15
N GLY A 149 -11.20 -6.34 -6.39
CA GLY A 149 -10.39 -5.16 -6.74
C GLY A 149 -8.90 -5.45 -6.85
N THR A 150 -8.44 -6.68 -6.64
CA THR A 150 -7.02 -7.06 -6.69
C THR A 150 -6.42 -6.84 -8.08
N GLU A 151 -7.12 -7.19 -9.16
CA GLU A 151 -6.62 -6.98 -10.52
C GLU A 151 -6.54 -5.49 -10.88
N ASP A 152 -7.52 -4.70 -10.47
CA ASP A 152 -7.48 -3.23 -10.63
C ASP A 152 -6.32 -2.62 -9.86
N LEU A 153 -6.03 -3.15 -8.67
CA LEU A 153 -4.88 -2.73 -7.86
C LEU A 153 -3.56 -3.05 -8.58
N LYS A 154 -3.41 -4.24 -9.15
CA LYS A 154 -2.24 -4.62 -9.95
C LYS A 154 -2.05 -3.70 -11.16
N GLU A 155 -3.14 -3.39 -11.88
CA GLU A 155 -3.10 -2.45 -13.00
C GLU A 155 -2.62 -1.07 -12.57
N ALA A 156 -3.16 -0.54 -11.46
CA ALA A 156 -2.76 0.76 -10.94
C ALA A 156 -1.27 0.80 -10.55
N ILE A 157 -0.77 -0.25 -9.91
CA ILE A 157 0.65 -0.39 -9.57
C ILE A 157 1.51 -0.39 -10.84
N TYR A 158 1.11 -1.19 -11.83
CA TYR A 158 1.81 -1.27 -13.11
C TYR A 158 1.89 0.11 -13.80
N GLN A 159 0.78 0.84 -13.87
CA GLN A 159 0.74 2.16 -14.50
C GLN A 159 1.60 3.19 -13.76
N VAL A 160 1.56 3.20 -12.44
CA VAL A 160 2.37 4.11 -11.61
C VAL A 160 3.87 3.87 -11.83
N VAL A 161 4.28 2.62 -11.91
CA VAL A 161 5.68 2.24 -12.15
C VAL A 161 6.11 2.63 -13.57
N LYS A 162 5.28 2.38 -14.59
CA LYS A 162 5.58 2.75 -15.99
C LYS A 162 5.67 4.26 -16.18
N ASN A 163 4.75 5.03 -15.63
CA ASN A 163 4.76 6.49 -15.71
C ASN A 163 6.01 7.11 -15.05
N LYS A 164 6.59 6.45 -14.04
CA LYS A 164 7.87 6.85 -13.45
C LYS A 164 9.02 6.68 -14.45
N GLU A 165 9.04 5.57 -15.20
CA GLU A 165 10.08 5.31 -16.19
C GLU A 165 10.07 6.30 -17.35
N GLU A 166 8.88 6.72 -17.80
CA GLU A 166 8.73 7.67 -18.91
C GLU A 166 9.16 9.11 -18.57
N LYS A 167 9.26 9.45 -17.28
CA LYS A 167 9.70 10.78 -16.82
C LYS A 167 11.21 10.95 -16.73
N PHE A 168 11.95 9.91 -17.01
CA PHE A 168 13.42 9.88 -17.04
C PHE A 168 13.95 9.43 -18.40
#